data_0df89059f3814d267db653c43f70af9c
#
_entry.id   0df89059f3814d267db653c43f70af9c
#
_cell.length_a   1.000
_cell.length_b   1.000
_cell.length_c   1.000
_cell.angle_alpha   90.00
_cell.angle_beta   90.00
_cell.angle_gamma   90.00
#
_symmetry.space_group_name_H-M   'P 1'
#
loop_
_entity.id
_entity.type
_entity.pdbx_description
1 polymer ?
#
loop_
_entity_poly.entity_id
_entity_poly.type
_entity_poly.pdbx_seq_one_letter_code
_entity_poly.pdbx_strand_id
1 'polypeptide(L)'
;MAIEAAHLCHFPNFETKKIRTKITFIDKNAAEEKDFFMGRFKELFALSHWRYGTAENNSLKWEQSHRPVGCAHLGGDFIDIEWEFVNGGIEQECVQDYILYSATPLAKITIAICLPESNRSHAAALYLNKKIYNKNTTASVSGMPSKTYGSPVYSNAYN
;
A
#
# COMPACT_ATOMS: atom_id res chain seq x y z
N MET A 1 -7.22 -7.27 -7.53
CA MET A 1 -6.32 -7.46 -6.35
C MET A 1 -6.51 -6.39 -5.27
N ALA A 2 -6.24 -5.09 -5.48
CA ALA A 2 -6.34 -4.08 -4.42
C ALA A 2 -7.76 -3.93 -3.83
N ILE A 3 -8.81 -3.92 -4.65
CA ILE A 3 -10.21 -3.89 -4.19
C ILE A 3 -10.58 -5.16 -3.43
N GLU A 4 -10.10 -6.31 -3.85
CA GLU A 4 -10.32 -7.57 -3.13
C GLU A 4 -9.56 -7.60 -1.80
N ALA A 5 -8.33 -7.07 -1.77
CA ALA A 5 -7.61 -6.87 -0.51
C ALA A 5 -8.39 -5.93 0.43
N ALA A 6 -8.97 -4.86 -0.08
CA ALA A 6 -9.82 -3.97 0.68
C ALA A 6 -11.03 -4.71 1.29
N HIS A 7 -11.72 -5.55 0.50
CA HIS A 7 -12.83 -6.35 0.99
C HIS A 7 -12.42 -7.36 2.07
N LEU A 8 -11.25 -7.98 1.91
CA LEU A 8 -10.74 -8.97 2.86
C LEU A 8 -10.17 -8.34 4.15
N CYS A 9 -9.70 -7.11 4.06
CA CYS A 9 -9.11 -6.37 5.18
C CYS A 9 -10.12 -5.51 5.95
N HIS A 10 -11.39 -5.67 5.69
CA HIS A 10 -12.45 -5.04 6.44
C HIS A 10 -12.60 -5.72 7.81
N PHE A 11 -11.98 -5.17 8.83
CA PHE A 11 -11.88 -5.82 10.14
C PHE A 11 -12.58 -5.08 11.28
N PRO A 12 -13.05 -5.83 12.30
CA PRO A 12 -13.58 -5.28 13.54
C PRO A 12 -12.58 -4.40 14.32
N ASN A 13 -11.30 -4.48 14.01
CA ASN A 13 -10.24 -3.68 14.64
C ASN A 13 -10.41 -2.16 14.45
N PHE A 14 -11.07 -1.72 13.40
CA PHE A 14 -11.35 -0.31 13.22
C PHE A 14 -12.31 0.23 14.28
N GLU A 15 -13.37 -0.49 14.61
CA GLU A 15 -14.30 -0.07 15.65
C GLU A 15 -13.65 0.05 17.03
N THR A 16 -12.80 -0.91 17.38
CA THR A 16 -12.18 -0.99 18.70
C THR A 16 -10.93 -0.14 18.84
N LYS A 17 -10.07 -0.09 17.80
CA LYS A 17 -8.76 0.54 17.86
C LYS A 17 -8.64 1.81 17.01
N LYS A 18 -9.64 2.12 16.18
CA LYS A 18 -9.65 3.23 15.23
C LYS A 18 -8.44 3.24 14.28
N ILE A 19 -7.89 2.04 13.98
CA ILE A 19 -6.79 1.86 13.05
C ILE A 19 -7.36 1.45 11.70
N ARG A 20 -7.11 2.29 10.68
CA ARG A 20 -7.52 1.99 9.30
C ARG A 20 -6.56 1.03 8.63
N THR A 21 -7.11 0.17 7.78
CA THR A 21 -6.30 -0.58 6.82
C THR A 21 -5.81 0.38 5.74
N LYS A 22 -4.50 0.45 5.57
CA LYS A 22 -3.87 1.30 4.57
C LYS A 22 -3.50 0.48 3.35
N ILE A 23 -3.91 0.92 2.16
CA ILE A 23 -3.54 0.34 0.88
C ILE A 23 -2.75 1.38 0.10
N THR A 24 -1.47 1.10 -0.11
CA THR A 24 -0.55 2.01 -0.80
C THR A 24 -0.19 1.46 -2.17
N PHE A 25 -0.44 2.25 -3.21
CA PHE A 25 0.05 2.02 -4.55
C PHE A 25 1.34 2.80 -4.75
N ILE A 26 2.36 2.13 -5.24
CA ILE A 26 3.65 2.75 -5.57
C ILE A 26 3.93 2.45 -7.03
N ASP A 27 3.88 3.46 -7.87
CA ASP A 27 4.14 3.36 -9.30
C ASP A 27 4.68 4.70 -9.82
N LYS A 28 5.46 4.65 -10.90
CA LYS A 28 5.95 5.85 -11.58
C LYS A 28 4.83 6.62 -12.27
N ASN A 29 3.69 5.97 -12.53
CA ASN A 29 2.49 6.54 -13.11
C ASN A 29 1.32 6.55 -12.09
N ALA A 30 1.61 6.66 -10.80
CA ALA A 30 0.60 6.60 -9.75
C ALA A 30 -0.52 7.65 -9.89
N ALA A 31 -0.27 8.75 -10.60
CA ALA A 31 -1.29 9.74 -10.92
C ALA A 31 -2.37 9.17 -11.85
N GLU A 32 -1.96 8.48 -12.92
CA GLU A 32 -2.89 7.84 -13.87
C GLU A 32 -3.66 6.70 -13.19
N GLU A 33 -2.99 5.90 -12.38
CA GLU A 33 -3.61 4.84 -11.61
C GLU A 33 -4.66 5.40 -10.63
N LYS A 34 -4.34 6.47 -9.92
CA LYS A 34 -5.26 7.19 -9.05
C LYS A 34 -6.51 7.63 -9.82
N ASP A 35 -6.33 8.29 -10.95
CA ASP A 35 -7.44 8.82 -11.74
C ASP A 35 -8.31 7.69 -12.32
N PHE A 36 -7.68 6.58 -12.75
CA PHE A 36 -8.40 5.38 -13.19
C PHE A 36 -9.24 4.77 -12.06
N PHE A 37 -8.66 4.58 -10.88
CA PHE A 37 -9.38 4.03 -9.72
C PHE A 37 -10.50 4.97 -9.26
N MET A 38 -10.24 6.27 -9.17
CA MET A 38 -11.23 7.27 -8.78
C MET A 38 -12.38 7.37 -9.77
N GLY A 39 -12.10 7.26 -11.08
CA GLY A 39 -13.13 7.24 -12.11
C GLY A 39 -14.01 6.00 -12.03
N ARG A 40 -13.43 4.84 -11.78
CA ARG A 40 -14.14 3.55 -11.73
C ARG A 40 -14.89 3.31 -10.41
N PHE A 41 -14.37 3.81 -9.30
CA PHE A 41 -14.89 3.57 -7.96
C PHE A 41 -15.23 4.87 -7.23
N LYS A 42 -15.86 5.79 -7.94
CA LYS A 42 -16.13 7.17 -7.48
C LYS A 42 -16.75 7.22 -6.09
N GLU A 43 -17.79 6.42 -5.83
CA GLU A 43 -18.49 6.42 -4.55
C GLU A 43 -17.61 5.91 -3.40
N LEU A 44 -16.82 4.88 -3.66
CA LEU A 44 -15.86 4.37 -2.68
C LEU A 44 -14.85 5.44 -2.27
N PHE A 45 -14.27 6.14 -3.25
CA PHE A 45 -13.28 7.18 -2.99
C PHE A 45 -13.88 8.44 -2.37
N ALA A 46 -15.12 8.78 -2.69
CA ALA A 46 -15.84 9.87 -2.03
C ALA A 46 -16.06 9.64 -0.53
N LEU A 47 -16.20 8.37 -0.12
CA LEU A 47 -16.41 7.96 1.27
C LEU A 47 -15.13 7.50 2.00
N SER A 48 -14.00 7.41 1.29
CA SER A 48 -12.73 6.95 1.84
C SER A 48 -11.76 8.11 2.08
N HIS A 49 -10.87 7.90 3.04
CA HIS A 49 -9.66 8.71 3.12
C HIS A 49 -8.69 8.31 2.02
N TRP A 50 -8.12 9.29 1.32
CA TRP A 50 -7.06 9.02 0.38
C TRP A 50 -6.07 10.18 0.30
N ARG A 51 -4.85 9.88 -0.13
CA ARG A 51 -3.81 10.87 -0.41
C ARG A 51 -2.94 10.45 -1.59
N TYR A 52 -2.39 11.46 -2.26
CA TYR A 52 -1.45 11.31 -3.35
C TYR A 52 -0.19 12.11 -3.04
N GLY A 53 0.96 11.55 -3.34
CA GLY A 53 2.25 12.22 -3.16
C GLY A 53 3.28 11.77 -4.18
N THR A 54 4.32 12.57 -4.32
CA THR A 54 5.42 12.36 -5.26
C THR A 54 6.74 12.20 -4.52
N ALA A 55 7.52 11.21 -4.95
CA ALA A 55 8.87 10.97 -4.45
C ALA A 55 9.87 11.76 -5.31
N GLU A 56 10.33 12.90 -4.79
CA GLU A 56 11.28 13.79 -5.46
C GLU A 56 12.39 14.21 -4.50
N ASN A 57 13.60 14.43 -5.05
CA ASN A 57 14.75 14.94 -4.28
C ASN A 57 15.00 14.18 -2.96
N ASN A 58 14.88 12.85 -3.03
CA ASN A 58 15.04 11.94 -1.90
C ASN A 58 14.06 12.20 -0.73
N SER A 59 12.90 12.77 -1.02
CA SER A 59 11.82 12.98 -0.07
C SER A 59 10.47 12.61 -0.67
N LEU A 60 9.52 12.15 0.17
CA LEU A 60 8.14 11.92 -0.23
C LEU A 60 7.29 13.12 0.19
N LYS A 61 6.73 13.82 -0.79
CA LYS A 61 5.88 15.00 -0.57
C LYS A 61 4.43 14.66 -0.90
N TRP A 62 3.55 14.84 0.07
CA TRP A 62 2.11 14.70 -0.14
C TRP A 62 1.53 15.96 -0.74
N GLU A 63 0.85 15.85 -1.89
CA GLU A 63 0.34 16.95 -2.69
C GLU A 63 -1.17 17.10 -2.61
N GLN A 64 -1.86 15.97 -2.52
CA GLN A 64 -3.31 15.93 -2.48
C GLN A 64 -3.77 15.01 -1.34
N SER A 65 -4.88 15.39 -0.72
CA SER A 65 -5.53 14.53 0.27
C SER A 65 -7.03 14.79 0.28
N HIS A 66 -7.81 13.75 0.56
CA HIS A 66 -9.24 13.82 0.73
C HIS A 66 -9.65 13.17 2.06
N ARG A 67 -10.56 13.84 2.73
CA ARG A 67 -11.28 13.29 3.89
C ARG A 67 -12.76 13.41 3.63
N PRO A 68 -13.55 12.35 3.80
CA PRO A 68 -14.99 12.41 3.58
C PRO A 68 -15.63 13.43 4.52
N VAL A 69 -16.52 14.25 3.97
CA VAL A 69 -17.25 15.28 4.72
C VAL A 69 -18.55 14.68 5.25
N GLY A 70 -18.86 14.91 6.52
CA GLY A 70 -20.16 14.54 7.10
C GLY A 70 -20.21 13.29 7.95
N CYS A 71 -19.13 12.54 8.06
CA CYS A 71 -19.08 11.35 8.91
C CYS A 71 -19.01 11.67 10.42
N ALA A 72 -18.66 12.90 10.78
CA ALA A 72 -18.54 13.33 12.17
C ALA A 72 -19.86 13.25 12.97
N HIS A 73 -21.00 13.39 12.31
CA HIS A 73 -22.32 13.35 12.93
C HIS A 73 -22.79 11.93 13.29
N LEU A 74 -22.18 10.90 12.72
CA LEU A 74 -22.56 9.50 12.90
C LEU A 74 -21.57 8.73 13.79
N GLY A 75 -20.69 9.44 14.48
CA GLY A 75 -19.77 8.83 15.45
C GLY A 75 -18.57 8.11 14.86
N GLY A 76 -18.30 8.22 13.56
CA GLY A 76 -17.12 7.62 12.94
C GLY A 76 -17.11 7.68 11.43
N ASP A 77 -15.97 7.35 10.86
CA ASP A 77 -15.80 7.20 9.42
C ASP A 77 -16.51 5.93 8.93
N PHE A 78 -17.19 6.00 7.78
CA PHE A 78 -17.91 4.85 7.22
C PHE A 78 -16.99 3.77 6.67
N ILE A 79 -15.79 4.15 6.23
CA ILE A 79 -14.86 3.24 5.59
C ILE A 79 -13.55 3.22 6.37
N ASP A 80 -13.17 2.01 6.77
CA ASP A 80 -11.97 1.72 7.55
C ASP A 80 -10.70 1.58 6.70
N ILE A 81 -10.75 2.02 5.44
CA ILE A 81 -9.65 1.94 4.49
C ILE A 81 -9.14 3.34 4.18
N GLU A 82 -7.82 3.45 4.15
CA GLU A 82 -7.10 4.61 3.67
C GLU A 82 -6.30 4.24 2.42
N TRP A 83 -6.46 5.03 1.36
CA TRP A 83 -5.77 4.81 0.09
C TRP A 83 -4.63 5.78 -0.07
N GLU A 84 -3.50 5.28 -0.51
CA GLU A 84 -2.32 6.08 -0.80
C GLU A 84 -1.82 5.79 -2.20
N PHE A 85 -1.51 6.85 -2.93
CA PHE A 85 -0.91 6.78 -4.24
C PHE A 85 0.42 7.52 -4.20
N VAL A 86 1.51 6.79 -4.39
CA VAL A 86 2.87 7.31 -4.35
C VAL A 86 3.46 7.24 -5.75
N ASN A 87 3.63 8.41 -6.34
CA ASN A 87 4.32 8.56 -7.62
C ASN A 87 5.84 8.44 -7.40
N GLY A 88 6.37 7.28 -7.72
CA GLY A 88 7.78 6.97 -7.51
C GLY A 88 8.11 5.51 -7.79
N GLY A 89 9.40 5.23 -7.85
CA GLY A 89 9.91 3.86 -8.03
C GLY A 89 10.28 3.21 -6.71
N ILE A 90 10.08 1.91 -6.62
CA ILE A 90 10.47 1.12 -5.45
C ILE A 90 11.99 1.13 -5.19
N GLU A 91 12.77 1.51 -6.19
CA GLU A 91 14.23 1.66 -6.10
C GLU A 91 14.65 2.97 -5.40
N GLN A 92 13.75 3.95 -5.27
CA GLN A 92 14.05 5.22 -4.63
C GLN A 92 14.14 5.05 -3.11
N GLU A 93 15.17 5.62 -2.52
CA GLU A 93 15.46 5.48 -1.08
C GLU A 93 14.31 6.02 -0.22
N CYS A 94 13.77 7.20 -0.54
CA CYS A 94 12.65 7.79 0.18
C CYS A 94 11.37 6.94 0.14
N VAL A 95 11.13 6.21 -0.96
CA VAL A 95 10.01 5.26 -1.07
C VAL A 95 10.26 4.05 -0.18
N GLN A 96 11.48 3.52 -0.19
CA GLN A 96 11.87 2.41 0.67
C GLN A 96 11.80 2.78 2.16
N ASP A 97 12.28 3.97 2.51
CA ASP A 97 12.19 4.48 3.88
C ASP A 97 10.74 4.69 4.33
N TYR A 98 9.88 5.15 3.43
CA TYR A 98 8.45 5.24 3.69
C TYR A 98 7.82 3.88 3.99
N ILE A 99 8.12 2.86 3.19
CA ILE A 99 7.67 1.48 3.42
C ILE A 99 8.17 0.98 4.79
N LEU A 100 9.45 1.19 5.07
CA LEU A 100 10.07 0.75 6.33
C LEU A 100 9.55 1.50 7.55
N TYR A 101 9.22 2.78 7.41
CA TYR A 101 8.59 3.58 8.47
C TYR A 101 7.17 3.11 8.76
N SER A 102 6.44 2.71 7.72
CA SER A 102 5.09 2.17 7.85
C SER A 102 5.06 0.78 8.51
N ALA A 103 6.19 0.05 8.47
CA ALA A 103 6.37 -1.24 9.13
C ALA A 103 6.65 -1.06 10.63
N THR A 104 5.60 -0.99 11.44
CA THR A 104 5.72 -0.92 12.90
C THR A 104 5.45 -2.27 13.54
N PRO A 105 5.90 -2.53 14.78
CA PRO A 105 5.58 -3.77 15.50
C PRO A 105 4.08 -4.01 15.69
N LEU A 106 3.27 -2.95 15.62
CA LEU A 106 1.82 -2.99 15.77
C LEU A 106 1.07 -3.13 14.43
N ALA A 107 1.74 -2.88 13.31
CA ALA A 107 1.15 -2.93 11.97
C ALA A 107 1.74 -4.11 11.18
N LYS A 108 0.89 -5.05 10.79
CA LYS A 108 1.27 -6.08 9.82
C LYS A 108 1.30 -5.45 8.42
N ILE A 109 2.44 -5.56 7.75
CA ILE A 109 2.61 -5.09 6.38
C ILE A 109 2.68 -6.28 5.43
N THR A 110 1.91 -6.21 4.36
CA THR A 110 2.02 -7.10 3.21
C THR A 110 2.42 -6.27 2.00
N ILE A 111 3.52 -6.63 1.36
CA ILE A 111 4.02 -5.95 0.16
C ILE A 111 3.88 -6.90 -1.02
N ALA A 112 3.06 -6.51 -2.01
CA ALA A 112 2.94 -7.21 -3.28
C ALA A 112 3.70 -6.42 -4.35
N ILE A 113 4.70 -7.01 -4.97
CA ILE A 113 5.52 -6.39 -6.03
C ILE A 113 5.08 -6.95 -7.38
N CYS A 114 4.46 -6.09 -8.19
CA CYS A 114 3.86 -6.42 -9.47
C CYS A 114 4.53 -5.63 -10.60
N LEU A 115 5.83 -5.81 -10.81
CA LEU A 115 6.55 -5.16 -11.92
C LEU A 115 6.36 -5.96 -13.22
N PRO A 116 6.38 -5.29 -14.39
CA PRO A 116 6.23 -5.96 -15.68
C PRO A 116 7.28 -7.05 -15.94
N GLU A 117 8.48 -6.87 -15.42
CA GLU A 117 9.60 -7.78 -15.57
C GLU A 117 9.76 -8.67 -14.33
N SER A 118 9.62 -9.97 -14.51
CA SER A 118 9.70 -10.95 -13.42
C SER A 118 11.03 -10.86 -12.64
N ASN A 119 12.15 -10.73 -13.34
CA ASN A 119 13.47 -10.63 -12.70
C ASN A 119 13.59 -9.39 -11.80
N ARG A 120 13.02 -8.26 -12.21
CA ARG A 120 13.00 -7.04 -11.40
C ARG A 120 12.10 -7.18 -10.18
N SER A 121 10.95 -7.84 -10.34
CA SER A 121 10.06 -8.13 -9.21
C SER A 121 10.77 -8.96 -8.14
N HIS A 122 11.48 -10.02 -8.54
CA HIS A 122 12.24 -10.86 -7.62
C HIS A 122 13.40 -10.10 -6.94
N ALA A 123 14.16 -9.34 -7.72
CA ALA A 123 15.27 -8.55 -7.18
C ALA A 123 14.77 -7.51 -6.15
N ALA A 124 13.69 -6.81 -6.46
CA ALA A 124 13.08 -5.83 -5.56
C ALA A 124 12.54 -6.50 -4.28
N ALA A 125 11.91 -7.67 -4.41
CA ALA A 125 11.40 -8.44 -3.27
C ALA A 125 12.53 -8.88 -2.33
N LEU A 126 13.63 -9.42 -2.88
CA LEU A 126 14.79 -9.84 -2.10
C LEU A 126 15.46 -8.66 -1.39
N TYR A 127 15.59 -7.54 -2.08
CA TYR A 127 16.21 -6.33 -1.54
C TYR A 127 15.40 -5.75 -0.38
N LEU A 128 14.08 -5.60 -0.56
CA LEU A 128 13.18 -5.11 0.49
C LEU A 128 13.12 -6.06 1.67
N ASN A 129 13.05 -7.37 1.42
CA ASN A 129 13.04 -8.37 2.48
C ASN A 129 14.28 -8.26 3.37
N LYS A 130 15.47 -8.11 2.77
CA LYS A 130 16.73 -7.90 3.51
C LYS A 130 16.69 -6.62 4.37
N LYS A 131 16.18 -5.50 3.82
CA LYS A 131 16.05 -4.24 4.58
C LYS A 131 15.07 -4.36 5.74
N ILE A 132 13.94 -5.02 5.53
CA ILE A 132 12.89 -5.23 6.54
C ILE A 132 13.42 -6.13 7.66
N TYR A 133 14.06 -7.24 7.31
CA TYR A 133 14.65 -8.16 8.27
C TYR A 133 15.68 -7.49 9.18
N ASN A 134 16.53 -6.64 8.62
CA ASN A 134 17.53 -5.90 9.39
C ASN A 134 16.93 -4.89 10.39
N LYS A 135 15.67 -4.48 10.20
CA LYS A 135 14.95 -3.57 11.13
C LYS A 135 14.10 -4.31 12.17
N ASN A 136 14.14 -5.64 12.25
CA ASN A 136 13.30 -6.45 13.16
C ASN A 136 11.81 -6.13 13.06
N THR A 137 11.30 -5.90 11.84
CA THR A 137 9.89 -5.60 11.60
C THR A 137 9.15 -6.84 11.10
N THR A 138 7.90 -7.00 11.52
CA THR A 138 7.01 -8.05 11.01
C THR A 138 6.39 -7.59 9.69
N ALA A 139 7.01 -7.96 8.58
CA ALA A 139 6.45 -7.69 7.25
C ALA A 139 6.57 -8.93 6.36
N SER A 140 5.59 -9.15 5.49
CA SER A 140 5.67 -10.14 4.43
C SER A 140 5.81 -9.45 3.07
N VAL A 141 6.76 -9.94 2.26
CA VAL A 141 7.01 -9.42 0.92
C VAL A 141 6.76 -10.53 -0.09
N SER A 142 5.92 -10.28 -1.10
CA SER A 142 5.70 -11.19 -2.20
C SER A 142 5.95 -10.51 -3.54
N GLY A 143 6.68 -11.17 -4.44
CA GLY A 143 6.86 -10.76 -5.83
C GLY A 143 5.93 -11.58 -6.73
N MET A 144 5.11 -10.91 -7.54
CA MET A 144 4.28 -11.56 -8.56
C MET A 144 4.91 -11.38 -9.94
N PRO A 145 5.14 -12.44 -10.71
CA PRO A 145 5.51 -12.31 -12.12
C PRO A 145 4.31 -11.80 -12.92
N SER A 146 4.53 -10.79 -13.75
CA SER A 146 3.55 -10.40 -14.75
C SER A 146 3.49 -11.48 -15.84
N LYS A 147 2.33 -12.11 -16.03
CA LYS A 147 2.03 -13.05 -17.11
C LYS A 147 2.78 -14.40 -17.11
N THR A 148 2.48 -15.23 -16.16
CA THR A 148 2.35 -16.68 -16.40
C THR A 148 1.48 -17.24 -15.27
N TYR A 149 0.52 -18.08 -15.62
CA TYR A 149 -0.23 -18.88 -14.66
C TYR A 149 0.75 -19.88 -14.02
N GLY A 150 1.48 -19.42 -13.02
CA GLY A 150 2.40 -20.20 -12.22
C GLY A 150 2.17 -19.83 -10.76
N SER A 151 2.15 -20.82 -9.92
CA SER A 151 1.87 -20.71 -8.50
C SER A 151 2.69 -19.61 -7.81
N PRO A 152 2.11 -18.83 -6.90
CA PRO A 152 2.84 -17.80 -6.15
C PRO A 152 3.95 -18.45 -5.34
N VAL A 153 5.16 -17.94 -5.47
CA VAL A 153 6.27 -18.32 -4.58
C VAL A 153 6.07 -17.57 -3.27
N TYR A 154 5.50 -18.24 -2.29
CA TYR A 154 5.46 -17.73 -0.92
C TYR A 154 6.82 -18.01 -0.26
N SER A 155 7.59 -16.98 0.01
CA SER A 155 8.68 -17.11 0.98
C SER A 155 8.08 -16.96 2.37
N ASN A 156 7.70 -18.07 2.99
CA ASN A 156 7.41 -18.10 4.41
C ASN A 156 8.74 -17.93 5.16
N ALA A 157 8.97 -16.78 5.75
CA ALA A 157 9.92 -16.64 6.83
C ALA A 157 9.22 -17.14 8.10
N TYR A 158 9.30 -18.44 8.36
CA TYR A 158 9.06 -19.03 9.69
C TYR A 158 10.37 -19.04 10.45
N ASN A 159 10.41 -18.40 11.53
CA ASN A 159 10.86 -18.61 12.92
C ASN A 159 11.12 -17.29 13.58
#